data_fb980009a2613c3983cd542c912c5830
#
_entry.id   fb980009a2613c3983cd542c912c5830
#
_cell.length_a   1.000
_cell.length_b   1.000
_cell.length_c   1.000
_cell.angle_alpha   90.00
_cell.angle_beta   90.00
_cell.angle_gamma   90.00
#
_symmetry.space_group_name_H-M   'P 1'
#
loop_
_entity.id
_entity.type
_entity.pdbx_description
1 polymer ?
#
loop_
_entity_poly.entity_id
_entity_poly.type
_entity_poly.pdbx_seq_one_letter_code
_entity_poly.pdbx_strand_id
1 'polypeptide(L)'
;AIVRIDMSEYSEKHSVARLVGAPPGYVGYEEGGQLTEAVRRRPYSVVLLDEVEKAHPEVFDILLQVLDDGRLTDGQGRTVDFRNVILILTSNLGSQYLVDQEMPFEERTEKAMQVVHQAFRPEFLNRLDDIIMFEPLSSEHLGQIVNLQIQGMGKRLTDRRLTLDVTPAALEWLGLAGYDPAFGARPLRRLVQREIGDRLAKGILSGAIHDGDTVEVDVNPDVAMDGLSVTSKRDD
;
A
#
# COMPACT_ATOMS: atom_id res chain seq x y z
N ALA A 1 1.49 10.95 13.60
CA ALA A 1 2.02 9.58 13.44
C ALA A 1 1.04 8.74 12.61
N ILE A 2 1.55 7.75 11.89
CA ILE A 2 0.73 6.79 11.16
C ILE A 2 0.88 5.42 11.84
N VAL A 3 -0.24 4.79 12.18
CA VAL A 3 -0.34 3.43 12.71
C VAL A 3 -1.05 2.58 11.66
N ARG A 4 -0.39 1.56 11.14
CA ARG A 4 -0.99 0.64 10.16
C ARG A 4 -1.21 -0.72 10.81
N ILE A 5 -2.42 -1.24 10.65
CA ILE A 5 -2.83 -2.55 11.16
C ILE A 5 -3.48 -3.31 10.00
N ASP A 6 -2.97 -4.51 9.70
CA ASP A 6 -3.54 -5.39 8.69
C ASP A 6 -4.66 -6.24 9.32
N MET A 7 -5.89 -6.06 8.84
CA MET A 7 -7.06 -6.72 9.40
C MET A 7 -7.13 -8.22 9.08
N SER A 8 -6.34 -8.70 8.11
CA SER A 8 -6.21 -10.14 7.87
C SER A 8 -5.63 -10.91 9.06
N GLU A 9 -4.83 -10.25 9.90
CA GLU A 9 -4.31 -10.82 11.16
C GLU A 9 -5.37 -10.96 12.27
N TYR A 10 -6.54 -10.35 12.07
CA TYR A 10 -7.67 -10.29 13.01
C TYR A 10 -8.93 -10.95 12.48
N SER A 11 -8.76 -11.95 11.60
CA SER A 11 -9.86 -12.74 11.03
C SER A 11 -10.46 -13.74 12.02
N GLU A 12 -9.71 -14.13 13.02
CA GLU A 12 -10.11 -15.11 14.02
C GLU A 12 -10.54 -14.43 15.34
N LYS A 13 -11.55 -14.97 16.00
CA LYS A 13 -12.08 -14.41 17.27
C LYS A 13 -11.00 -14.21 18.32
N HIS A 14 -10.10 -15.18 18.50
CA HIS A 14 -9.03 -15.09 19.51
C HIS A 14 -8.01 -13.99 19.21
N SER A 15 -7.87 -13.56 17.97
CA SER A 15 -6.95 -12.49 17.60
C SER A 15 -7.48 -11.10 17.96
N VAL A 16 -8.81 -10.93 18.11
CA VAL A 16 -9.44 -9.64 18.45
C VAL A 16 -8.92 -9.08 19.77
N ALA A 17 -8.65 -9.95 20.76
CA ALA A 17 -8.07 -9.52 22.03
C ALA A 17 -6.68 -8.85 21.89
N ARG A 18 -5.91 -9.15 20.84
CA ARG A 18 -4.64 -8.47 20.57
C ARG A 18 -4.84 -7.03 20.10
N LEU A 19 -6.00 -6.72 19.54
CA LEU A 19 -6.30 -5.37 19.05
C LEU A 19 -6.55 -4.39 20.19
N VAL A 20 -7.32 -4.82 21.20
CA VAL A 20 -7.78 -4.00 22.33
C VAL A 20 -6.98 -4.27 23.60
N GLY A 21 -6.39 -5.44 23.72
CA GLY A 21 -5.72 -5.97 24.90
C GLY A 21 -6.50 -7.15 25.48
N ALA A 22 -5.75 -8.13 26.00
CA ALA A 22 -6.34 -9.29 26.65
C ALA A 22 -6.83 -8.93 28.07
N PRO A 23 -7.93 -9.52 28.54
CA PRO A 23 -8.38 -9.34 29.91
C PRO A 23 -7.43 -10.00 30.91
N PRO A 24 -7.51 -9.63 32.21
CA PRO A 24 -6.68 -10.23 33.26
C PRO A 24 -6.72 -11.75 33.25
N GLY A 25 -5.54 -12.37 33.38
CA GLY A 25 -5.40 -13.82 33.41
C GLY A 25 -5.24 -14.51 32.06
N TYR A 26 -5.28 -13.76 30.97
CA TYR A 26 -5.03 -14.28 29.61
C TYR A 26 -3.62 -13.93 29.11
N VAL A 27 -3.08 -14.74 28.21
CA VAL A 27 -1.79 -14.51 27.54
C VAL A 27 -1.85 -13.18 26.77
N GLY A 28 -0.80 -12.34 26.93
CA GLY A 28 -0.74 -11.02 26.29
C GLY A 28 -1.37 -9.87 27.10
N TYR A 29 -1.85 -10.11 28.32
CA TYR A 29 -2.42 -9.06 29.17
C TYR A 29 -1.45 -7.90 29.43
N GLU A 30 -0.17 -8.19 29.68
CA GLU A 30 0.85 -7.17 29.96
C GLU A 30 1.27 -6.36 28.72
N GLU A 31 1.11 -6.92 27.53
CA GLU A 31 1.52 -6.28 26.26
C GLU A 31 0.57 -5.15 25.83
N GLY A 32 -0.68 -5.18 26.33
CA GLY A 32 -1.73 -4.26 25.91
C GLY A 32 -2.23 -4.55 24.48
N GLY A 33 -3.21 -3.79 24.02
CA GLY A 33 -3.76 -3.92 22.68
C GLY A 33 -2.96 -3.13 21.64
N GLN A 34 -2.76 -3.70 20.46
CA GLN A 34 -2.01 -3.04 19.38
C GLN A 34 -2.62 -1.69 19.00
N LEU A 35 -3.94 -1.62 18.86
CA LEU A 35 -4.65 -0.38 18.54
C LEU A 35 -4.67 0.58 19.73
N THR A 36 -5.09 0.09 20.89
CA THR A 36 -5.27 0.92 22.09
C THR A 36 -3.95 1.49 22.60
N GLU A 37 -2.87 0.71 22.63
CA GLU A 37 -1.54 1.20 23.04
C GLU A 37 -0.95 2.19 22.05
N ALA A 38 -1.12 1.96 20.74
CA ALA A 38 -0.64 2.88 19.72
C ALA A 38 -1.27 4.27 19.86
N VAL A 39 -2.59 4.32 20.02
CA VAL A 39 -3.34 5.58 20.19
C VAL A 39 -3.05 6.22 21.57
N ARG A 40 -2.99 5.41 22.64
CA ARG A 40 -2.66 5.91 23.97
C ARG A 40 -1.32 6.63 24.01
N ARG A 41 -0.32 6.07 23.33
CA ARG A 41 1.03 6.67 23.26
C ARG A 41 1.09 7.89 22.32
N ARG A 42 0.25 7.93 21.30
CA ARG A 42 0.22 8.99 20.28
C ARG A 42 -1.21 9.38 19.95
N PRO A 43 -1.86 10.21 20.79
CA PRO A 43 -3.28 10.56 20.64
C PRO A 43 -3.62 11.27 19.32
N TYR A 44 -2.66 11.98 18.72
CA TYR A 44 -2.79 12.63 17.43
C TYR A 44 -2.16 11.75 16.34
N SER A 45 -2.93 10.80 15.82
CA SER A 45 -2.44 9.85 14.83
C SER A 45 -3.47 9.55 13.76
N VAL A 46 -2.97 9.08 12.63
CA VAL A 46 -3.77 8.44 11.58
C VAL A 46 -3.66 6.94 11.80
N VAL A 47 -4.79 6.28 12.01
CA VAL A 47 -4.87 4.83 12.12
C VAL A 47 -5.43 4.27 10.82
N LEU A 48 -4.62 3.48 10.13
CA LEU A 48 -4.98 2.79 8.90
C LEU A 48 -5.26 1.32 9.20
N LEU A 49 -6.51 0.90 9.01
CA LEU A 49 -6.94 -0.49 9.08
C LEU A 49 -7.07 -1.04 7.67
N ASP A 50 -6.13 -1.87 7.28
CA ASP A 50 -6.00 -2.39 5.92
C ASP A 50 -6.79 -3.69 5.75
N GLU A 51 -7.50 -3.83 4.62
CA GLU A 51 -8.32 -5.00 4.28
C GLU A 51 -9.41 -5.32 5.33
N VAL A 52 -10.19 -4.30 5.70
CA VAL A 52 -11.16 -4.38 6.80
C VAL A 52 -12.24 -5.46 6.60
N GLU A 53 -12.55 -5.83 5.37
CA GLU A 53 -13.50 -6.93 5.06
C GLU A 53 -13.04 -8.30 5.55
N LYS A 54 -11.74 -8.47 5.85
CA LYS A 54 -11.18 -9.73 6.37
C LYS A 54 -11.28 -9.86 7.89
N ALA A 55 -11.62 -8.78 8.58
CA ALA A 55 -11.70 -8.76 10.03
C ALA A 55 -12.85 -9.62 10.56
N HIS A 56 -12.63 -10.22 11.74
CA HIS A 56 -13.70 -10.88 12.48
C HIS A 56 -14.84 -9.91 12.81
N PRO A 57 -16.11 -10.33 12.82
CA PRO A 57 -17.25 -9.46 13.11
C PRO A 57 -17.14 -8.66 14.42
N GLU A 58 -16.51 -9.18 15.46
CA GLU A 58 -16.30 -8.49 16.74
C GLU A 58 -15.40 -7.24 16.59
N VAL A 59 -14.55 -7.16 15.57
CA VAL A 59 -13.76 -5.96 15.27
C VAL A 59 -14.66 -4.79 14.92
N PHE A 60 -15.75 -5.04 14.18
CA PHE A 60 -16.72 -3.99 13.81
C PHE A 60 -17.47 -3.45 15.03
N ASP A 61 -17.76 -4.28 16.03
CA ASP A 61 -18.38 -3.84 17.29
C ASP A 61 -17.42 -2.90 18.06
N ILE A 62 -16.13 -3.20 18.05
CA ILE A 62 -15.09 -2.33 18.62
C ILE A 62 -15.01 -1.00 17.85
N LEU A 63 -15.00 -1.04 16.51
CA LEU A 63 -14.95 0.16 15.68
C LEU A 63 -16.20 1.02 15.82
N LEU A 64 -17.38 0.43 15.95
CA LEU A 64 -18.62 1.15 16.25
C LEU A 64 -18.51 1.93 17.57
N GLN A 65 -17.96 1.33 18.61
CA GLN A 65 -17.73 2.02 19.88
C GLN A 65 -16.78 3.22 19.70
N VAL A 66 -15.71 3.06 18.93
CA VAL A 66 -14.78 4.16 18.62
C VAL A 66 -15.49 5.27 17.86
N LEU A 67 -16.28 4.93 16.83
CA LEU A 67 -16.97 5.90 15.98
C LEU A 67 -18.10 6.64 16.73
N ASP A 68 -18.80 5.96 17.63
CA ASP A 68 -19.90 6.55 18.40
C ASP A 68 -19.42 7.37 19.60
N ASP A 69 -18.51 6.81 20.41
CA ASP A 69 -18.11 7.38 21.70
C ASP A 69 -16.79 8.18 21.61
N GLY A 70 -16.02 8.03 20.53
CA GLY A 70 -14.70 8.63 20.41
C GLY A 70 -13.69 8.09 21.43
N ARG A 71 -13.96 6.92 22.02
CA ARG A 71 -13.14 6.30 23.05
C ARG A 71 -13.32 4.78 23.05
N LEU A 72 -12.34 4.08 23.58
CA LEU A 72 -12.34 2.63 23.70
C LEU A 72 -11.72 2.22 25.05
N THR A 73 -12.35 1.29 25.73
CA THR A 73 -11.79 0.70 26.96
C THR A 73 -10.90 -0.48 26.58
N ASP A 74 -9.65 -0.47 27.04
CA ASP A 74 -8.71 -1.56 26.79
C ASP A 74 -8.93 -2.75 27.73
N GLY A 75 -8.22 -3.85 27.48
CA GLY A 75 -8.31 -5.07 28.30
C GLY A 75 -7.86 -4.89 29.75
N GLN A 76 -7.21 -3.78 30.10
CA GLN A 76 -6.81 -3.41 31.45
C GLN A 76 -7.80 -2.47 32.14
N GLY A 77 -8.93 -2.17 31.50
CA GLY A 77 -9.96 -1.26 32.01
C GLY A 77 -9.63 0.23 31.84
N ARG A 78 -8.57 0.59 31.09
CA ARG A 78 -8.22 1.98 30.84
C ARG A 78 -9.00 2.52 29.64
N THR A 79 -9.51 3.73 29.75
CA THR A 79 -10.18 4.41 28.63
C THR A 79 -9.15 5.12 27.75
N VAL A 80 -9.14 4.80 26.46
CA VAL A 80 -8.29 5.43 25.43
C VAL A 80 -9.12 6.39 24.60
N ASP A 81 -8.65 7.61 24.45
CA ASP A 81 -9.32 8.68 23.72
C ASP A 81 -8.95 8.65 22.21
N PHE A 82 -9.95 8.51 21.34
CA PHE A 82 -9.83 8.46 19.89
C PHE A 82 -10.30 9.74 19.20
N ARG A 83 -10.76 10.77 19.93
CA ARG A 83 -11.34 11.99 19.32
C ARG A 83 -10.38 12.80 18.45
N ASN A 84 -9.07 12.60 18.62
CA ASN A 84 -8.03 13.24 17.83
C ASN A 84 -7.37 12.28 16.82
N VAL A 85 -8.01 11.15 16.54
CA VAL A 85 -7.54 10.13 15.58
C VAL A 85 -8.31 10.28 14.28
N ILE A 86 -7.58 10.22 13.15
CA ILE A 86 -8.19 9.99 11.85
C ILE A 86 -8.15 8.48 11.60
N LEU A 87 -9.34 7.88 11.48
CA LEU A 87 -9.48 6.46 11.18
C LEU A 87 -9.70 6.27 9.68
N ILE A 88 -8.81 5.51 9.04
CA ILE A 88 -8.90 5.17 7.63
C ILE A 88 -9.06 3.66 7.52
N LEU A 89 -10.07 3.24 6.79
CA LEU A 89 -10.38 1.84 6.52
C LEU A 89 -10.18 1.59 5.03
N THR A 90 -9.44 0.56 4.66
CA THR A 90 -9.30 0.17 3.25
C THR A 90 -9.99 -1.16 2.99
N SER A 91 -10.53 -1.32 1.80
CA SER A 91 -11.14 -2.56 1.33
C SER A 91 -11.00 -2.70 -0.17
N ASN A 92 -10.95 -3.92 -0.67
CA ASN A 92 -10.99 -4.23 -2.10
C ASN A 92 -12.35 -4.81 -2.54
N LEU A 93 -13.38 -4.71 -1.70
CA LEU A 93 -14.74 -5.10 -2.04
C LEU A 93 -15.26 -4.36 -3.27
N GLY A 94 -15.87 -5.08 -4.19
CA GLY A 94 -16.40 -4.50 -5.42
C GLY A 94 -15.36 -4.14 -6.47
N SER A 95 -14.07 -4.38 -6.24
CA SER A 95 -12.99 -4.02 -7.18
C SER A 95 -13.15 -4.65 -8.56
N GLN A 96 -13.78 -5.83 -8.65
CA GLN A 96 -14.08 -6.50 -9.93
C GLN A 96 -14.95 -5.65 -10.86
N TYR A 97 -15.83 -4.81 -10.32
CA TYR A 97 -16.65 -3.90 -11.10
C TYR A 97 -15.88 -2.63 -11.51
N LEU A 98 -14.98 -2.15 -10.66
CA LEU A 98 -14.23 -0.93 -10.91
C LEU A 98 -13.23 -1.06 -12.07
N VAL A 99 -12.71 -2.28 -12.32
CA VAL A 99 -11.75 -2.54 -13.42
C VAL A 99 -12.42 -2.79 -14.76
N ASP A 100 -13.73 -2.95 -14.82
CA ASP A 100 -14.49 -3.18 -16.05
C ASP A 100 -14.62 -1.89 -16.84
N GLN A 101 -13.79 -1.73 -17.88
CA GLN A 101 -13.77 -0.53 -18.71
C GLN A 101 -14.93 -0.46 -19.73
N GLU A 102 -15.66 -1.54 -19.95
CA GLU A 102 -16.83 -1.55 -20.85
C GLU A 102 -18.05 -0.87 -20.20
N MET A 103 -18.05 -0.75 -18.89
CA MET A 103 -19.14 -0.18 -18.11
C MET A 103 -18.88 1.30 -17.79
N PRO A 104 -19.88 2.19 -17.83
CA PRO A 104 -19.75 3.58 -17.37
C PRO A 104 -19.30 3.67 -15.90
N PHE A 105 -18.50 4.67 -15.57
CA PHE A 105 -17.92 4.82 -14.23
C PHE A 105 -19.00 4.88 -13.12
N GLU A 106 -20.11 5.57 -13.37
CA GLU A 106 -21.23 5.67 -12.42
C GLU A 106 -21.84 4.29 -12.12
N GLU A 107 -22.06 3.47 -13.16
CA GLU A 107 -22.60 2.12 -13.00
C GLU A 107 -21.61 1.20 -12.27
N ARG A 108 -20.30 1.31 -12.56
CA ARG A 108 -19.24 0.58 -11.84
C ARG A 108 -19.24 0.91 -10.35
N THR A 109 -19.32 2.20 -10.03
CA THR A 109 -19.36 2.70 -8.66
C THR A 109 -20.59 2.20 -7.93
N GLU A 110 -21.77 2.25 -8.56
CA GLU A 110 -23.00 1.77 -7.98
C GLU A 110 -22.93 0.27 -7.65
N LYS A 111 -22.45 -0.55 -8.59
CA LYS A 111 -22.29 -2.01 -8.38
C LYS A 111 -21.27 -2.31 -7.28
N ALA A 112 -20.16 -1.59 -7.23
CA ALA A 112 -19.18 -1.74 -6.17
C ALA A 112 -19.77 -1.37 -4.80
N MET A 113 -20.54 -0.29 -4.73
CA MET A 113 -21.23 0.12 -3.49
C MET A 113 -22.29 -0.89 -3.05
N GLN A 114 -23.00 -1.55 -3.98
CA GLN A 114 -23.91 -2.63 -3.61
C GLN A 114 -23.21 -3.79 -2.89
N VAL A 115 -21.97 -4.15 -3.32
CA VAL A 115 -21.18 -5.16 -2.63
C VAL A 115 -20.77 -4.69 -1.23
N VAL A 116 -20.37 -3.44 -1.08
CA VAL A 116 -20.04 -2.84 0.21
C VAL A 116 -21.25 -2.88 1.17
N HIS A 117 -22.43 -2.48 0.69
CA HIS A 117 -23.66 -2.52 1.47
C HIS A 117 -24.11 -3.93 1.87
N GLN A 118 -23.74 -4.95 1.09
CA GLN A 118 -24.03 -6.36 1.43
C GLN A 118 -23.03 -6.91 2.45
N ALA A 119 -21.78 -6.44 2.42
CA ALA A 119 -20.70 -6.93 3.27
C ALA A 119 -20.68 -6.30 4.67
N PHE A 120 -21.08 -5.03 4.78
CA PHE A 120 -21.06 -4.30 6.03
C PHE A 120 -22.45 -3.97 6.53
N ARG A 121 -22.62 -3.97 7.85
CA ARG A 121 -23.88 -3.55 8.48
C ARG A 121 -24.19 -2.09 8.19
N PRO A 122 -25.44 -1.75 7.90
CA PRO A 122 -25.83 -0.35 7.62
C PRO A 122 -25.48 0.62 8.75
N GLU A 123 -25.58 0.19 10.00
CA GLU A 123 -25.19 0.97 11.17
C GLU A 123 -23.71 1.37 11.17
N PHE A 124 -22.83 0.48 10.69
CA PHE A 124 -21.40 0.77 10.55
C PHE A 124 -21.13 1.78 9.44
N LEU A 125 -21.70 1.55 8.25
CA LEU A 125 -21.54 2.46 7.10
C LEU A 125 -22.05 3.86 7.39
N ASN A 126 -23.17 3.98 8.13
CA ASN A 126 -23.76 5.27 8.52
C ASN A 126 -22.91 6.08 9.52
N ARG A 127 -21.90 5.47 10.13
CA ARG A 127 -20.97 6.14 11.05
C ARG A 127 -19.70 6.64 10.37
N LEU A 128 -19.46 6.22 9.13
CA LEU A 128 -18.36 6.73 8.34
C LEU A 128 -18.68 8.12 7.83
N ASP A 129 -17.71 9.03 7.91
CA ASP A 129 -17.87 10.40 7.42
C ASP A 129 -17.93 10.44 5.89
N ASP A 130 -17.13 9.56 5.23
CA ASP A 130 -17.07 9.49 3.78
C ASP A 130 -16.63 8.10 3.30
N ILE A 131 -17.02 7.72 2.08
CA ILE A 131 -16.59 6.52 1.37
C ILE A 131 -16.00 6.95 0.04
N ILE A 132 -14.68 6.79 -0.09
CA ILE A 132 -13.93 7.21 -1.26
C ILE A 132 -13.69 6.01 -2.17
N MET A 133 -14.12 6.12 -3.44
CA MET A 133 -13.87 5.13 -4.47
C MET A 133 -12.59 5.49 -5.23
N PHE A 134 -11.63 4.56 -5.25
CA PHE A 134 -10.40 4.73 -6.03
C PHE A 134 -10.61 4.22 -7.45
N GLU A 135 -10.25 5.05 -8.43
CA GLU A 135 -10.26 4.67 -9.83
C GLU A 135 -9.06 3.76 -10.17
N PRO A 136 -9.20 2.91 -11.21
CA PRO A 136 -8.05 2.20 -11.77
C PRO A 136 -6.96 3.16 -12.23
N LEU A 137 -5.70 2.71 -12.15
CA LEU A 137 -4.57 3.53 -12.58
C LEU A 137 -4.60 3.75 -14.09
N SER A 138 -4.52 5.01 -14.51
CA SER A 138 -4.31 5.37 -15.92
C SER A 138 -2.84 5.17 -16.33
N SER A 139 -2.57 5.20 -17.66
CA SER A 139 -1.20 5.16 -18.18
C SER A 139 -0.33 6.31 -17.66
N GLU A 140 -0.93 7.49 -17.46
CA GLU A 140 -0.24 8.64 -16.89
C GLU A 140 0.16 8.38 -15.43
N HIS A 141 -0.75 7.84 -14.62
CA HIS A 141 -0.46 7.46 -13.23
C HIS A 141 0.65 6.39 -13.16
N LEU A 142 0.65 5.43 -14.07
CA LEU A 142 1.71 4.42 -14.15
C LEU A 142 3.07 5.06 -14.43
N GLY A 143 3.16 6.01 -15.36
CA GLY A 143 4.38 6.77 -15.64
C GLY A 143 4.90 7.53 -14.40
N GLN A 144 4.01 8.16 -13.63
CA GLN A 144 4.38 8.84 -12.39
C GLN A 144 4.91 7.84 -11.34
N ILE A 145 4.28 6.68 -11.20
CA ILE A 145 4.71 5.63 -10.26
C ILE A 145 6.08 5.08 -10.67
N VAL A 146 6.33 4.84 -11.97
CA VAL A 146 7.64 4.42 -12.49
C VAL A 146 8.70 5.45 -12.08
N ASN A 147 8.46 6.73 -12.35
CA ASN A 147 9.39 7.81 -12.01
C ASN A 147 9.71 7.83 -10.51
N LEU A 148 8.71 7.68 -9.63
CA LEU A 148 8.92 7.62 -8.18
C LEU A 148 9.79 6.44 -7.77
N GLN A 149 9.61 5.26 -8.37
CA GLN A 149 10.43 4.08 -8.09
C GLN A 149 11.89 4.29 -8.52
N ILE A 150 12.10 4.89 -9.70
CA ILE A 150 13.42 5.21 -10.22
C ILE A 150 14.14 6.26 -9.35
N GLN A 151 13.43 7.32 -8.96
CA GLN A 151 13.97 8.33 -8.04
C GLN A 151 14.36 7.73 -6.69
N GLY A 152 13.53 6.82 -6.16
CA GLY A 152 13.83 6.08 -4.93
C GLY A 152 15.08 5.19 -5.07
N MET A 153 15.32 4.63 -6.24
CA MET A 153 16.55 3.89 -6.55
C MET A 153 17.74 4.82 -6.68
N GLY A 154 17.61 5.92 -7.41
CA GLY A 154 18.67 6.94 -7.59
C GLY A 154 19.21 7.46 -6.27
N LYS A 155 18.33 7.74 -5.28
CA LYS A 155 18.74 8.16 -3.93
C LYS A 155 19.69 7.17 -3.25
N ARG A 156 19.55 5.88 -3.49
CA ARG A 156 20.44 4.83 -2.92
C ARG A 156 21.79 4.74 -3.63
N LEU A 157 21.91 5.33 -4.82
CA LEU A 157 23.11 5.33 -5.63
C LEU A 157 23.97 6.58 -5.39
N THR A 158 23.46 7.55 -4.61
CA THR A 158 24.15 8.81 -4.31
C THR A 158 25.52 8.60 -3.67
N ASP A 159 25.65 7.61 -2.78
CA ASP A 159 26.92 7.30 -2.11
C ASP A 159 28.02 6.87 -3.11
N ARG A 160 27.62 6.30 -4.23
CA ARG A 160 28.54 5.94 -5.33
C ARG A 160 28.63 6.99 -6.42
N ARG A 161 27.96 8.14 -6.25
CA ARG A 161 27.92 9.25 -7.22
C ARG A 161 27.42 8.81 -8.61
N LEU A 162 26.62 7.72 -8.68
CA LEU A 162 26.03 7.24 -9.91
C LEU A 162 24.78 8.04 -10.25
N THR A 163 24.62 8.41 -11.51
CA THR A 163 23.43 9.08 -12.05
C THR A 163 22.71 8.10 -12.97
N LEU A 164 21.38 7.94 -12.80
CA LEU A 164 20.56 7.17 -13.71
C LEU A 164 19.92 8.10 -14.74
N ASP A 165 20.15 7.81 -16.02
CA ASP A 165 19.52 8.45 -17.17
C ASP A 165 18.58 7.41 -17.83
N VAL A 166 17.29 7.53 -17.55
CA VAL A 166 16.28 6.57 -18.03
C VAL A 166 15.52 7.18 -19.20
N THR A 167 15.60 6.53 -20.37
CA THR A 167 14.97 7.03 -21.59
C THR A 167 13.44 7.00 -21.49
N PRO A 168 12.73 7.87 -22.22
CA PRO A 168 11.27 7.82 -22.29
C PRO A 168 10.73 6.46 -22.74
N ALA A 169 11.42 5.79 -23.65
CA ALA A 169 11.05 4.45 -24.13
C ALA A 169 11.14 3.41 -23.00
N ALA A 170 12.19 3.46 -22.18
CA ALA A 170 12.34 2.60 -21.01
C ALA A 170 11.26 2.86 -19.93
N LEU A 171 10.89 4.12 -19.72
CA LEU A 171 9.81 4.50 -18.80
C LEU A 171 8.46 3.94 -19.26
N GLU A 172 8.15 4.07 -20.55
CA GLU A 172 6.92 3.54 -21.13
C GLU A 172 6.88 2.01 -21.04
N TRP A 173 7.98 1.35 -21.41
CA TRP A 173 8.10 -0.10 -21.32
C TRP A 173 7.88 -0.60 -19.87
N LEU A 174 8.49 0.06 -18.87
CA LEU A 174 8.30 -0.28 -17.47
C LEU A 174 6.85 -0.11 -17.02
N GLY A 175 6.19 0.95 -17.46
CA GLY A 175 4.79 1.21 -17.16
C GLY A 175 3.87 0.10 -17.69
N LEU A 176 4.08 -0.30 -18.94
CA LEU A 176 3.28 -1.36 -19.59
C LEU A 176 3.58 -2.74 -19.02
N ALA A 177 4.86 -3.10 -18.88
CA ALA A 177 5.28 -4.42 -18.40
C ALA A 177 5.07 -4.60 -16.88
N GLY A 178 5.01 -3.51 -16.11
CA GLY A 178 4.81 -3.51 -14.66
C GLY A 178 3.35 -3.39 -14.22
N TYR A 179 2.42 -3.27 -15.14
CA TYR A 179 0.99 -3.20 -14.84
C TYR A 179 0.33 -4.57 -14.96
N ASP A 180 -0.48 -4.91 -13.97
CA ASP A 180 -1.33 -6.09 -13.97
C ASP A 180 -2.76 -5.67 -13.64
N PRO A 181 -3.77 -6.05 -14.44
CA PRO A 181 -5.17 -5.66 -14.20
C PRO A 181 -5.70 -6.08 -12.82
N ALA A 182 -5.22 -7.21 -12.27
CA ALA A 182 -5.66 -7.72 -10.97
C ALA A 182 -4.86 -7.11 -9.80
N PHE A 183 -3.57 -6.83 -10.00
CA PHE A 183 -2.66 -6.35 -8.95
C PHE A 183 -2.24 -4.89 -9.10
N GLY A 184 -2.70 -4.22 -10.16
CA GLY A 184 -2.36 -2.83 -10.45
C GLY A 184 -0.87 -2.62 -10.68
N ALA A 185 -0.28 -1.62 -10.02
CA ALA A 185 1.15 -1.30 -10.11
C ALA A 185 2.03 -2.06 -9.09
N ARG A 186 1.48 -3.00 -8.31
CA ARG A 186 2.26 -3.79 -7.32
C ARG A 186 3.46 -4.54 -7.93
N PRO A 187 3.35 -5.14 -9.14
CA PRO A 187 4.49 -5.81 -9.78
C PRO A 187 5.61 -4.86 -10.20
N LEU A 188 5.30 -3.58 -10.42
CA LEU A 188 6.23 -2.58 -10.95
C LEU A 188 7.50 -2.44 -10.11
N ARG A 189 7.39 -2.42 -8.79
CA ARG A 189 8.55 -2.32 -7.90
C ARG A 189 9.54 -3.48 -8.11
N ARG A 190 9.01 -4.70 -8.27
CA ARG A 190 9.85 -5.89 -8.52
C ARG A 190 10.45 -5.85 -9.90
N LEU A 191 9.70 -5.38 -10.88
CA LEU A 191 10.18 -5.20 -12.26
C LEU A 191 11.34 -4.22 -12.31
N VAL A 192 11.19 -3.02 -11.73
CA VAL A 192 12.25 -2.01 -11.65
C VAL A 192 13.48 -2.55 -10.93
N GLN A 193 13.30 -3.29 -9.83
CA GLN A 193 14.44 -3.91 -9.14
C GLN A 193 15.16 -4.91 -10.04
N ARG A 194 14.45 -5.79 -10.74
CA ARG A 194 15.03 -6.83 -11.60
C ARG A 194 15.69 -6.22 -12.85
N GLU A 195 15.00 -5.32 -13.54
CA GLU A 195 15.46 -4.81 -14.85
C GLU A 195 16.52 -3.72 -14.72
N ILE A 196 16.50 -2.93 -13.65
CA ILE A 196 17.49 -1.88 -13.42
C ILE A 196 18.42 -2.25 -12.27
N GLY A 197 17.90 -2.51 -11.09
CA GLY A 197 18.71 -2.71 -9.88
C GLY A 197 19.67 -3.88 -9.97
N ASP A 198 19.22 -5.05 -10.40
CA ASP A 198 20.04 -6.24 -10.49
C ASP A 198 21.05 -6.15 -11.65
N ARG A 199 20.67 -5.52 -12.78
CA ARG A 199 21.59 -5.28 -13.91
C ARG A 199 22.68 -4.27 -13.54
N LEU A 200 22.29 -3.20 -12.82
CA LEU A 200 23.22 -2.21 -12.29
C LEU A 200 24.23 -2.87 -11.33
N ALA A 201 23.73 -3.69 -10.41
CA ALA A 201 24.59 -4.41 -9.48
C ALA A 201 25.59 -5.33 -10.21
N LYS A 202 25.15 -6.06 -11.23
CA LYS A 202 26.04 -6.87 -12.08
C LYS A 202 27.09 -6.02 -12.80
N GLY A 203 26.69 -4.87 -13.36
CA GLY A 203 27.60 -3.93 -14.03
C GLY A 203 28.69 -3.39 -13.10
N ILE A 204 28.30 -3.05 -11.86
CA ILE A 204 29.26 -2.59 -10.83
C ILE A 204 30.22 -3.72 -10.43
N LEU A 205 29.71 -4.92 -10.18
CA LEU A 205 30.53 -6.06 -9.76
C LEU A 205 31.50 -6.54 -10.85
N SER A 206 31.09 -6.44 -12.12
CA SER A 206 31.94 -6.79 -13.27
C SER A 206 32.96 -5.69 -13.63
N GLY A 207 32.86 -4.51 -13.02
CA GLY A 207 33.69 -3.36 -13.37
C GLY A 207 33.29 -2.69 -14.70
N ALA A 208 32.10 -2.96 -15.23
CA ALA A 208 31.56 -2.25 -16.39
C ALA A 208 30.98 -0.87 -16.04
N ILE A 209 30.55 -0.69 -14.77
CA ILE A 209 30.03 0.55 -14.22
C ILE A 209 30.89 0.95 -13.02
N HIS A 210 31.37 2.20 -13.00
CA HIS A 210 32.25 2.74 -11.98
C HIS A 210 31.57 3.85 -11.19
N ASP A 211 32.09 4.13 -10.00
CA ASP A 211 31.61 5.24 -9.18
C ASP A 211 31.78 6.58 -9.94
N GLY A 212 30.72 7.36 -10.02
CA GLY A 212 30.68 8.61 -10.75
C GLY A 212 30.13 8.54 -12.16
N ASP A 213 29.87 7.34 -12.68
CA ASP A 213 29.33 7.17 -14.03
C ASP A 213 27.87 7.67 -14.14
N THR A 214 27.53 8.12 -15.36
CA THR A 214 26.13 8.25 -15.79
C THR A 214 25.70 6.95 -16.46
N VAL A 215 24.70 6.30 -15.91
CA VAL A 215 24.20 5.02 -16.39
C VAL A 215 22.92 5.24 -17.20
N GLU A 216 22.96 4.92 -18.47
CA GLU A 216 21.79 4.93 -19.33
C GLU A 216 21.00 3.64 -19.17
N VAL A 217 19.68 3.81 -19.07
CA VAL A 217 18.70 2.74 -19.08
C VAL A 217 17.79 2.92 -20.29
N ASP A 218 17.84 1.98 -21.21
CA ASP A 218 17.05 2.04 -22.45
C ASP A 218 16.41 0.69 -22.75
N VAL A 219 15.47 0.66 -23.68
CA VAL A 219 14.90 -0.58 -24.21
C VAL A 219 15.98 -1.31 -25.01
N ASN A 220 16.15 -2.61 -24.77
CA ASN A 220 17.14 -3.40 -25.52
C ASN A 220 16.69 -3.55 -26.99
N PRO A 221 17.46 -3.03 -27.95
CA PRO A 221 17.07 -3.06 -29.36
C PRO A 221 17.06 -4.47 -29.97
N ASP A 222 17.84 -5.40 -29.43
CA ASP A 222 17.96 -6.77 -29.95
C ASP A 222 16.85 -7.71 -29.44
N VAL A 223 16.12 -7.30 -28.41
CA VAL A 223 15.08 -8.12 -27.77
C VAL A 223 13.92 -7.22 -27.38
N ALA A 224 13.21 -6.70 -28.38
CA ALA A 224 12.17 -5.66 -28.24
C ALA A 224 11.03 -5.96 -27.25
N MET A 225 10.99 -7.14 -26.64
CA MET A 225 10.03 -7.57 -25.62
C MET A 225 10.68 -8.07 -24.32
N ASP A 226 12.00 -8.18 -24.24
CA ASP A 226 12.65 -8.96 -23.18
C ASP A 226 13.53 -8.14 -22.20
N GLY A 227 13.25 -6.85 -22.02
CA GLY A 227 13.84 -6.10 -20.93
C GLY A 227 14.61 -4.84 -21.34
N LEU A 228 15.32 -4.27 -20.37
CA LEU A 228 16.06 -3.03 -20.51
C LEU A 228 17.57 -3.30 -20.63
N SER A 229 18.27 -2.46 -21.37
CA SER A 229 19.73 -2.35 -21.31
C SER A 229 20.13 -1.35 -20.22
N VAL A 230 21.24 -1.64 -19.52
CA VAL A 230 21.81 -0.77 -18.47
C VAL A 230 23.30 -0.64 -18.76
N THR A 231 23.70 0.52 -19.29
CA THR A 231 25.07 0.74 -19.79
C THR A 231 25.64 2.05 -19.25
N SER A 232 26.95 2.06 -18.97
CA SER A 232 27.63 3.28 -18.57
C SER A 232 27.83 4.19 -19.79
N LYS A 233 27.36 5.45 -19.72
CA LYS A 233 27.77 6.53 -20.64
C LYS A 233 29.14 7.03 -20.14
N ARG A 234 30.21 6.64 -20.78
CA ARG A 234 31.51 7.31 -20.59
C ARG A 234 31.58 8.41 -21.63
N ASP A 235 31.74 9.64 -21.20
CA ASP A 235 32.24 10.70 -22.05
C ASP A 235 33.67 10.32 -22.42
N ASP A 236 33.88 9.97 -23.70
CA ASP A 236 35.20 9.75 -24.27
C ASP A 236 36.01 11.07 -24.29
#